data_e553d1b9cc71578a177c64ae09b31445
#
_entry.id   e553d1b9cc71578a177c64ae09b31445
#
_cell.length_a   1.000
_cell.length_b   1.000
_cell.length_c   1.000
_cell.angle_alpha   90.00
_cell.angle_beta   90.00
_cell.angle_gamma   90.00
#
_symmetry.space_group_name_H-M   'P 1'
#
loop_
_entity.id
_entity.type
_entity.pdbx_description
1 polymer ?
#
loop_
_entity_poly.entity_id
_entity_poly.type
_entity_poly.pdbx_seq_one_letter_code
_entity_poly.pdbx_strand_id
1 'polypeptide(L)'
;MKPTLKPSRVTIRAPTRSDCGAFLRAVRRSRALHDSWVSPPSTPKAFTRYLERFSSDTNLSFLIIHRSAGDIVGVINVGNLVRGALQSAYLGYYSFLPHAGRGLMRDGMLLVLRHAFRKLKLHRLEANIQPGNLRSIALVRKCGFVREGFSRRYLKICGRWADHERWAILAEDFGK
;
A
#
# COMPACT_ATOMS: atom_id res chain seq x y z
N MET A 1 -5.17 9.91 31.50
CA MET A 1 -4.29 8.76 31.15
C MET A 1 -4.15 8.72 29.64
N LYS A 2 -2.95 8.89 29.09
CA LYS A 2 -2.70 8.69 27.66
C LYS A 2 -2.89 7.20 27.35
N PRO A 3 -3.69 6.82 26.34
CA PRO A 3 -3.83 5.41 25.99
C PRO A 3 -2.47 4.87 25.59
N THR A 4 -1.99 3.87 26.29
CA THR A 4 -0.81 3.09 25.92
C THR A 4 -1.13 2.40 24.60
N LEU A 5 -0.66 2.97 23.49
CA LEU A 5 -0.77 2.36 22.17
C LEU A 5 -0.09 0.99 22.23
N LYS A 6 -0.87 -0.07 22.09
CA LYS A 6 -0.32 -1.43 21.93
C LYS A 6 0.73 -1.38 20.83
N PRO A 7 1.92 -1.98 21.04
CA PRO A 7 2.96 -1.99 20.01
C PRO A 7 2.40 -2.60 18.73
N SER A 8 2.68 -1.96 17.60
CA SER A 8 2.22 -2.46 16.29
C SER A 8 2.75 -3.88 16.05
N ARG A 9 1.89 -4.77 15.56
CA ARG A 9 2.25 -6.16 15.22
C ARG A 9 3.16 -6.26 14.01
N VAL A 10 3.36 -5.15 13.30
CA VAL A 10 4.20 -5.08 12.11
C VAL A 10 5.20 -3.93 12.18
N THR A 11 6.23 -4.01 11.35
CA THR A 11 7.15 -2.91 11.03
C THR A 11 7.09 -2.62 9.54
N ILE A 12 7.61 -1.45 9.12
CA ILE A 12 7.75 -1.08 7.72
C ILE A 12 9.23 -0.82 7.40
N ARG A 13 9.67 -1.22 6.22
CA ARG A 13 10.98 -0.88 5.66
C ARG A 13 10.95 -0.90 4.14
N ALA A 14 11.91 -0.25 3.51
CA ALA A 14 12.10 -0.36 2.07
C ALA A 14 12.46 -1.82 1.68
N PRO A 15 12.02 -2.29 0.49
CA PRO A 15 12.48 -3.55 -0.07
C PRO A 15 13.93 -3.44 -0.52
N THR A 16 14.66 -4.57 -0.46
CA THR A 16 16.05 -4.69 -0.91
C THR A 16 16.20 -5.88 -1.85
N ARG A 17 17.35 -6.00 -2.52
CA ARG A 17 17.63 -7.16 -3.40
C ARG A 17 17.57 -8.49 -2.67
N SER A 18 17.95 -8.54 -1.40
CA SER A 18 17.88 -9.75 -0.57
C SER A 18 16.46 -10.25 -0.31
N ASP A 19 15.45 -9.41 -0.47
CA ASP A 19 14.04 -9.80 -0.30
C ASP A 19 13.47 -10.60 -1.47
N CYS A 20 14.17 -10.64 -2.61
CA CYS A 20 13.66 -11.21 -3.86
C CYS A 20 13.07 -12.63 -3.67
N GLY A 21 13.80 -13.52 -3.05
CA GLY A 21 13.35 -14.90 -2.84
C GLY A 21 12.09 -14.99 -1.98
N ALA A 22 12.05 -14.30 -0.84
CA ALA A 22 10.91 -14.28 0.06
C ALA A 22 9.68 -13.61 -0.58
N PHE A 23 9.91 -12.51 -1.28
CA PHE A 23 8.88 -11.77 -2.01
C PHE A 23 8.21 -12.64 -3.09
N LEU A 24 8.99 -13.28 -3.96
CA LEU A 24 8.46 -14.12 -5.03
C LEU A 24 7.72 -15.35 -4.51
N ARG A 25 8.17 -15.95 -3.39
CA ARG A 25 7.41 -17.03 -2.71
C ARG A 25 6.07 -16.51 -2.21
N ALA A 26 6.03 -15.31 -1.59
CA ALA A 26 4.81 -14.71 -1.11
C ALA A 26 3.83 -14.38 -2.25
N VAL A 27 4.32 -13.85 -3.38
CA VAL A 27 3.51 -13.59 -4.59
C VAL A 27 2.89 -14.88 -5.12
N ARG A 28 3.69 -15.95 -5.31
CA ARG A 28 3.19 -17.24 -5.81
C ARG A 28 2.08 -17.81 -4.93
N ARG A 29 2.28 -17.80 -3.61
CA ARG A 29 1.29 -18.29 -2.63
C ARG A 29 -0.01 -17.47 -2.63
N SER A 30 0.07 -16.22 -3.04
CA SER A 30 -1.04 -15.26 -2.98
C SER A 30 -1.71 -14.99 -4.33
N ARG A 31 -1.43 -15.79 -5.36
CA ARG A 31 -1.87 -15.56 -6.73
C ARG A 31 -3.38 -15.33 -6.83
N ALA A 32 -4.18 -16.22 -6.23
CA ALA A 32 -5.63 -16.11 -6.23
C ALA A 32 -6.16 -14.87 -5.49
N LEU A 33 -5.39 -14.33 -4.53
CA LEU A 33 -5.75 -13.11 -3.81
C LEU A 33 -5.53 -11.84 -4.65
N HIS A 34 -4.57 -11.88 -5.56
CA HIS A 34 -4.18 -10.74 -6.40
C HIS A 34 -4.96 -10.67 -7.72
N ASP A 35 -5.50 -11.80 -8.15
CA ASP A 35 -6.18 -11.93 -9.44
C ASP A 35 -7.17 -10.78 -9.67
N SER A 36 -7.15 -10.24 -10.90
CA SER A 36 -7.98 -9.10 -11.35
C SER A 36 -7.72 -7.75 -10.69
N TRP A 37 -6.98 -7.68 -9.57
CA TRP A 37 -6.80 -6.43 -8.81
C TRP A 37 -5.42 -5.82 -8.97
N VAL A 38 -4.37 -6.64 -9.03
CA VAL A 38 -2.98 -6.19 -9.07
C VAL A 38 -2.08 -7.26 -9.69
N SER A 39 -1.01 -6.82 -10.36
CA SER A 39 0.02 -7.70 -10.91
C SER A 39 1.37 -7.45 -10.23
N PRO A 40 1.64 -8.10 -9.08
CA PRO A 40 2.94 -7.98 -8.42
C PRO A 40 4.08 -8.56 -9.26
N PRO A 41 5.34 -8.10 -9.05
CA PRO A 41 6.50 -8.73 -9.67
C PRO A 41 6.53 -10.24 -9.39
N SER A 42 6.55 -11.07 -10.45
CA SER A 42 6.49 -12.53 -10.34
C SER A 42 7.77 -13.24 -10.77
N THR A 43 8.78 -12.48 -11.24
CA THR A 43 10.11 -12.98 -11.63
C THR A 43 11.21 -12.13 -11.02
N PRO A 44 12.46 -12.65 -10.87
CA PRO A 44 13.59 -11.88 -10.37
C PRO A 44 13.84 -10.59 -11.18
N LYS A 45 13.76 -10.66 -12.51
CA LYS A 45 13.91 -9.50 -13.39
C LYS A 45 12.83 -8.44 -13.16
N ALA A 46 11.57 -8.86 -12.96
CA ALA A 46 10.47 -7.95 -12.65
C ALA A 46 10.64 -7.33 -11.26
N PHE A 47 11.16 -8.08 -10.28
CA PHE A 47 11.45 -7.56 -8.95
C PHE A 47 12.59 -6.53 -8.97
N THR A 48 13.65 -6.75 -9.75
CA THR A 48 14.72 -5.76 -9.94
C THR A 48 14.18 -4.44 -10.51
N ARG A 49 13.38 -4.50 -11.58
CA ARG A 49 12.72 -3.30 -12.14
C ARG A 49 11.79 -2.61 -11.14
N TYR A 50 11.12 -3.38 -10.31
CA TYR A 50 10.29 -2.85 -9.24
C TYR A 50 11.13 -2.07 -8.22
N LEU A 51 12.28 -2.59 -7.78
CA LEU A 51 13.20 -1.88 -6.90
C LEU A 51 13.69 -0.57 -7.52
N GLU A 52 14.11 -0.61 -8.79
CA GLU A 52 14.56 0.57 -9.53
C GLU A 52 13.47 1.65 -9.59
N ARG A 53 12.22 1.24 -9.90
CA ARG A 53 11.07 2.16 -9.95
C ARG A 53 10.78 2.82 -8.61
N PHE A 54 10.93 2.08 -7.51
CA PHE A 54 10.55 2.52 -6.16
C PHE A 54 11.75 2.93 -5.28
N SER A 55 12.85 3.34 -5.90
CA SER A 55 14.04 3.91 -5.24
C SER A 55 14.27 5.39 -5.59
N SER A 56 13.23 6.11 -6.00
CA SER A 56 13.31 7.52 -6.38
C SER A 56 12.58 8.43 -5.38
N ASP A 57 12.83 9.74 -5.46
CA ASP A 57 12.16 10.73 -4.61
C ASP A 57 10.64 10.85 -4.86
N THR A 58 10.17 10.32 -5.99
CA THR A 58 8.75 10.36 -6.38
C THR A 58 8.02 9.03 -6.20
N ASN A 59 8.75 7.94 -5.94
CA ASN A 59 8.17 6.62 -5.78
C ASN A 59 8.90 5.84 -4.70
N LEU A 60 8.18 5.53 -3.63
CA LEU A 60 8.69 4.79 -2.48
C LEU A 60 7.90 3.49 -2.30
N SER A 61 8.55 2.47 -1.80
CA SER A 61 7.89 1.22 -1.43
C SER A 61 8.21 0.81 -0.01
N PHE A 62 7.22 0.23 0.66
CA PHE A 62 7.35 -0.31 2.00
C PHE A 62 6.89 -1.76 2.03
N LEU A 63 7.78 -2.65 2.44
CA LEU A 63 7.39 -3.98 2.89
C LEU A 63 6.79 -3.87 4.29
N ILE A 64 5.66 -4.51 4.48
CA ILE A 64 5.05 -4.69 5.79
C ILE A 64 5.56 -6.01 6.34
N ILE A 65 6.32 -5.96 7.43
CA ILE A 65 6.97 -7.14 8.02
C ILE A 65 6.28 -7.51 9.32
N HIS A 66 5.91 -8.78 9.48
CA HIS A 66 5.36 -9.30 10.73
C HIS A 66 6.44 -9.28 11.80
N ARG A 67 6.19 -8.59 12.93
CA ARG A 67 7.24 -8.29 13.90
C ARG A 67 7.87 -9.52 14.54
N SER A 68 7.09 -10.54 14.87
CA SER A 68 7.61 -11.74 15.52
C SER A 68 8.06 -12.84 14.55
N ALA A 69 7.42 -12.97 13.39
CA ALA A 69 7.72 -14.01 12.41
C ALA A 69 8.77 -13.59 11.35
N GLY A 70 8.99 -12.27 11.16
CA GLY A 70 9.86 -11.77 10.09
C GLY A 70 9.28 -11.88 8.67
N ASP A 71 8.08 -12.44 8.53
CA ASP A 71 7.44 -12.65 7.22
C ASP A 71 6.99 -11.36 6.57
N ILE A 72 7.00 -11.33 5.23
CA ILE A 72 6.39 -10.26 4.46
C ILE A 72 4.87 -10.44 4.47
N VAL A 73 4.18 -9.51 5.11
CA VAL A 73 2.71 -9.45 5.21
C VAL A 73 2.09 -8.88 3.94
N GLY A 74 2.76 -7.93 3.32
CA GLY A 74 2.30 -7.24 2.12
C GLY A 74 3.19 -6.06 1.76
N VAL A 75 2.72 -5.28 0.82
CA VAL A 75 3.42 -4.11 0.25
C VAL A 75 2.50 -2.91 0.27
N ILE A 76 3.08 -1.73 0.52
CA ILE A 76 2.44 -0.44 0.28
C ILE A 76 3.43 0.43 -0.49
N ASN A 77 3.02 0.84 -1.68
CA ASN A 77 3.74 1.76 -2.55
C ASN A 77 3.16 3.16 -2.39
N VAL A 78 4.01 4.16 -2.28
CA VAL A 78 3.69 5.59 -2.34
C VAL A 78 4.27 6.09 -3.65
N GLY A 79 3.44 6.27 -4.65
CA GLY A 79 3.86 6.60 -6.01
C GLY A 79 3.33 7.93 -6.51
N ASN A 80 3.98 8.45 -7.56
CA ASN A 80 3.63 9.72 -8.18
C ASN A 80 3.57 10.87 -7.14
N LEU A 81 4.58 10.93 -6.28
CA LEU A 81 4.67 11.94 -5.25
C LEU A 81 4.92 13.30 -5.90
N VAL A 82 4.01 14.22 -5.68
CA VAL A 82 4.07 15.60 -6.19
C VAL A 82 4.27 16.54 -5.01
N ARG A 83 5.23 17.46 -5.14
CA ARG A 83 5.54 18.53 -4.16
C ARG A 83 4.83 19.83 -4.53
N GLY A 84 5.28 20.93 -3.99
CA GLY A 84 4.73 22.27 -4.22
C GLY A 84 3.32 22.41 -3.65
N ALA A 85 2.42 22.99 -4.39
CA ALA A 85 1.04 23.26 -3.94
C ALA A 85 0.21 21.99 -3.71
N LEU A 86 0.55 20.87 -4.35
CA LEU A 86 -0.25 19.63 -4.26
C LEU A 86 0.10 18.78 -3.04
N GLN A 87 1.39 18.61 -2.73
CA GLN A 87 1.93 17.79 -1.63
C GLN A 87 1.19 16.46 -1.45
N SER A 88 1.02 15.72 -2.54
CA SER A 88 0.15 14.54 -2.62
C SER A 88 0.88 13.34 -3.24
N ALA A 89 0.38 12.13 -2.98
CA ALA A 89 0.82 10.89 -3.61
C ALA A 89 -0.32 9.87 -3.69
N TYR A 90 -0.13 8.86 -4.56
CA TYR A 90 -1.04 7.72 -4.68
C TYR A 90 -0.52 6.51 -3.91
N LEU A 91 -1.44 5.77 -3.32
CA LEU A 91 -1.16 4.49 -2.66
C LEU A 91 -1.57 3.32 -3.56
N GLY A 92 -0.64 2.41 -3.80
CA GLY A 92 -0.89 1.08 -4.33
C GLY A 92 -0.49 0.04 -3.28
N TYR A 93 -1.32 -0.97 -3.01
CA TYR A 93 -1.01 -1.94 -1.97
C TYR A 93 -1.63 -3.30 -2.23
N TYR A 94 -1.02 -4.33 -1.67
CA TYR A 94 -1.51 -5.70 -1.70
C TYR A 94 -0.94 -6.51 -0.54
N SER A 95 -1.70 -7.50 -0.09
CA SER A 95 -1.32 -8.38 1.02
C SER A 95 -0.88 -9.75 0.53
N PHE A 96 -0.21 -10.50 1.40
CA PHE A 96 0.21 -11.87 1.14
C PHE A 96 -0.43 -12.86 2.11
N LEU A 97 -0.66 -14.09 1.63
CA LEU A 97 -0.99 -15.22 2.47
C LEU A 97 0.25 -15.68 3.26
N PRO A 98 0.08 -16.21 4.47
CA PRO A 98 -1.18 -16.49 5.19
C PRO A 98 -1.70 -15.28 6.00
N HIS A 99 -1.12 -14.10 5.82
CA HIS A 99 -1.35 -12.92 6.67
C HIS A 99 -2.57 -12.07 6.26
N ALA A 100 -3.12 -12.30 5.06
CA ALA A 100 -4.30 -11.59 4.57
C ALA A 100 -5.52 -11.79 5.49
N GLY A 101 -6.33 -10.74 5.67
CA GLY A 101 -7.54 -10.79 6.49
C GLY A 101 -7.33 -10.67 8.01
N ARG A 102 -6.09 -10.65 8.49
CA ARG A 102 -5.75 -10.61 9.95
C ARG A 102 -5.59 -9.19 10.53
N GLY A 103 -5.91 -8.17 9.76
CA GLY A 103 -5.78 -6.77 10.16
C GLY A 103 -4.34 -6.21 10.11
N LEU A 104 -3.34 -7.03 9.76
CA LEU A 104 -1.93 -6.62 9.71
C LEU A 104 -1.66 -5.55 8.63
N MET A 105 -2.38 -5.61 7.51
CA MET A 105 -2.29 -4.56 6.48
C MET A 105 -2.81 -3.20 6.98
N ARG A 106 -3.82 -3.20 7.86
CA ARG A 106 -4.28 -1.96 8.52
C ARG A 106 -3.17 -1.38 9.40
N ASP A 107 -2.54 -2.22 10.21
CA ASP A 107 -1.43 -1.77 11.06
C ASP A 107 -0.29 -1.19 10.22
N GLY A 108 0.07 -1.86 9.10
CA GLY A 108 1.06 -1.37 8.14
C GLY A 108 0.65 -0.07 7.46
N MET A 109 -0.61 0.05 7.04
CA MET A 109 -1.14 1.28 6.44
C MET A 109 -1.01 2.46 7.39
N LEU A 110 -1.38 2.32 8.66
CA LEU A 110 -1.23 3.38 9.65
C LEU A 110 0.22 3.81 9.88
N LEU A 111 1.19 2.88 9.79
CA LEU A 111 2.62 3.21 9.85
C LEU A 111 3.07 4.00 8.62
N VAL A 112 2.63 3.60 7.41
CA VAL A 112 2.95 4.31 6.16
C VAL A 112 2.31 5.70 6.13
N LEU A 113 1.04 5.84 6.53
CA LEU A 113 0.37 7.14 6.65
C LEU A 113 1.13 8.06 7.60
N ARG A 114 1.53 7.56 8.76
CA ARG A 114 2.35 8.32 9.71
C ARG A 114 3.67 8.76 9.10
N HIS A 115 4.35 7.88 8.36
CA HIS A 115 5.58 8.20 7.68
C HIS A 115 5.36 9.28 6.61
N ALA A 116 4.34 9.12 5.78
CA ALA A 116 4.02 10.06 4.70
C ALA A 116 3.70 11.47 5.23
N PHE A 117 2.86 11.58 6.24
CA PHE A 117 2.47 12.88 6.79
C PHE A 117 3.56 13.52 7.66
N ARG A 118 4.26 12.74 8.50
CA ARG A 118 5.22 13.31 9.45
C ARG A 118 6.64 13.44 8.89
N LYS A 119 7.08 12.49 8.05
CA LYS A 119 8.45 12.48 7.51
C LYS A 119 8.51 13.05 6.11
N LEU A 120 7.61 12.61 5.22
CA LEU A 120 7.57 13.13 3.85
C LEU A 120 6.83 14.47 3.75
N LYS A 121 6.12 14.90 4.82
CA LYS A 121 5.38 16.19 4.87
C LYS A 121 4.34 16.29 3.75
N LEU A 122 3.70 15.19 3.39
CA LEU A 122 2.59 15.23 2.45
C LEU A 122 1.34 15.77 3.14
N HIS A 123 0.52 16.47 2.36
CA HIS A 123 -0.79 16.95 2.80
C HIS A 123 -1.87 15.91 2.55
N ARG A 124 -1.74 15.13 1.46
CA ARG A 124 -2.82 14.26 0.96
C ARG A 124 -2.27 12.93 0.45
N LEU A 125 -3.02 11.85 0.71
CA LEU A 125 -2.79 10.53 0.11
C LEU A 125 -4.07 10.00 -0.51
N GLU A 126 -3.96 9.46 -1.72
CA GLU A 126 -5.07 8.91 -2.49
C GLU A 126 -4.94 7.42 -2.73
N ALA A 127 -6.07 6.72 -2.70
CA ALA A 127 -6.18 5.32 -3.10
C ALA A 127 -7.29 5.18 -4.14
N ASN A 128 -6.94 4.69 -5.33
CA ASN A 128 -7.88 4.43 -6.41
C ASN A 128 -8.22 2.94 -6.41
N ILE A 129 -9.47 2.60 -6.14
CA ILE A 129 -9.90 1.23 -5.85
C ILE A 129 -11.02 0.84 -6.80
N GLN A 130 -10.89 -0.31 -7.47
CA GLN A 130 -11.98 -0.86 -8.28
C GLN A 130 -13.20 -1.14 -7.40
N PRO A 131 -14.43 -0.78 -7.81
CA PRO A 131 -15.64 -0.87 -6.97
C PRO A 131 -15.93 -2.27 -6.41
N GLY A 132 -15.56 -3.31 -7.16
CA GLY A 132 -15.70 -4.71 -6.72
C GLY A 132 -14.68 -5.17 -5.68
N ASN A 133 -13.62 -4.40 -5.40
CA ASN A 133 -12.60 -4.76 -4.42
C ASN A 133 -13.01 -4.35 -3.00
N LEU A 134 -14.07 -4.99 -2.47
CA LEU A 134 -14.66 -4.69 -1.18
C LEU A 134 -13.67 -4.81 -0.02
N ARG A 135 -12.67 -5.71 -0.12
CA ARG A 135 -11.62 -5.87 0.90
C ARG A 135 -10.71 -4.63 0.97
N SER A 136 -10.34 -4.08 -0.18
CA SER A 136 -9.54 -2.87 -0.27
C SER A 136 -10.32 -1.65 0.23
N ILE A 137 -11.60 -1.52 -0.17
CA ILE A 137 -12.50 -0.46 0.31
C ILE A 137 -12.65 -0.52 1.84
N ALA A 138 -12.87 -1.70 2.41
CA ALA A 138 -12.99 -1.86 3.85
C ALA A 138 -11.69 -1.49 4.59
N LEU A 139 -10.51 -1.76 3.99
CA LEU A 139 -9.22 -1.40 4.56
C LEU A 139 -9.06 0.13 4.65
N VAL A 140 -9.28 0.86 3.54
CA VAL A 140 -9.09 2.32 3.53
C VAL A 140 -10.10 3.02 4.42
N ARG A 141 -11.36 2.59 4.45
CA ARG A 141 -12.37 3.10 5.40
C ARG A 141 -11.91 2.98 6.85
N LYS A 142 -11.36 1.81 7.24
CA LYS A 142 -10.84 1.58 8.60
C LYS A 142 -9.56 2.38 8.90
N CYS A 143 -8.92 2.95 7.89
CA CYS A 143 -7.76 3.83 8.02
C CYS A 143 -8.12 5.31 7.97
N GLY A 144 -9.41 5.67 7.85
CA GLY A 144 -9.87 7.05 7.87
C GLY A 144 -9.97 7.72 6.49
N PHE A 145 -9.85 6.96 5.40
CA PHE A 145 -10.06 7.53 4.06
C PHE A 145 -11.54 7.83 3.80
N VAL A 146 -11.78 8.94 3.11
CA VAL A 146 -13.10 9.37 2.64
C VAL A 146 -13.22 9.12 1.14
N ARG A 147 -14.37 8.64 0.68
CA ARG A 147 -14.67 8.51 -0.74
C ARG A 147 -15.04 9.87 -1.31
N GLU A 148 -14.29 10.34 -2.29
CA GLU A 148 -14.49 11.66 -2.91
C GLU A 148 -15.06 11.59 -4.33
N GLY A 149 -15.09 10.41 -4.93
CA GLY A 149 -15.64 10.33 -6.27
C GLY A 149 -15.47 8.97 -6.96
N PHE A 150 -15.76 8.98 -8.25
CA PHE A 150 -15.68 7.84 -9.14
C PHE A 150 -15.11 8.28 -10.49
N SER A 151 -14.23 7.47 -11.06
CA SER A 151 -13.61 7.72 -12.35
C SER A 151 -13.77 6.50 -13.25
N ARG A 152 -14.45 6.69 -14.39
CA ARG A 152 -14.67 5.64 -15.38
C ARG A 152 -13.38 5.36 -16.15
N ARG A 153 -13.07 4.06 -16.39
CA ARG A 153 -11.93 3.61 -17.20
C ARG A 153 -10.62 4.33 -16.83
N TYR A 154 -10.36 4.45 -15.54
CA TYR A 154 -9.34 5.35 -15.00
C TYR A 154 -7.93 4.75 -15.07
N LEU A 155 -7.75 3.50 -14.66
CA LEU A 155 -6.45 2.82 -14.68
C LEU A 155 -6.52 1.54 -15.52
N LYS A 156 -5.40 1.25 -16.21
CA LYS A 156 -5.24 0.00 -16.95
C LYS A 156 -4.70 -1.08 -16.04
N ILE A 157 -5.55 -2.00 -15.61
CA ILE A 157 -5.22 -3.11 -14.73
C ILE A 157 -5.29 -4.42 -15.53
N CYS A 158 -4.25 -5.24 -15.48
CA CYS A 158 -4.16 -6.51 -16.22
C CYS A 158 -4.56 -6.36 -17.71
N GLY A 159 -4.11 -5.28 -18.35
CA GLY A 159 -4.38 -5.00 -19.77
C GLY A 159 -5.73 -4.36 -20.09
N ARG A 160 -6.62 -4.17 -19.13
CA ARG A 160 -7.97 -3.59 -19.31
C ARG A 160 -8.13 -2.29 -18.55
N TRP A 161 -8.80 -1.30 -19.16
CA TRP A 161 -9.20 -0.07 -18.49
C TRP A 161 -10.32 -0.38 -17.50
N ALA A 162 -10.12 -0.06 -16.22
CA ALA A 162 -11.06 -0.35 -15.14
C ALA A 162 -11.53 0.93 -14.45
N ASP A 163 -12.78 0.91 -14.00
CA ASP A 163 -13.37 1.96 -13.20
C ASP A 163 -12.80 1.95 -11.78
N HIS A 164 -12.67 3.14 -11.17
CA HIS A 164 -12.15 3.27 -9.81
C HIS A 164 -12.96 4.26 -8.98
N GLU A 165 -13.20 3.90 -7.74
CA GLU A 165 -13.57 4.84 -6.69
C GLU A 165 -12.32 5.59 -6.24
N ARG A 166 -12.43 6.90 -6.04
CA ARG A 166 -11.35 7.74 -5.51
C ARG A 166 -11.54 7.93 -4.01
N TRP A 167 -10.56 7.47 -3.26
CA TRP A 167 -10.52 7.57 -1.81
C TRP A 167 -9.32 8.40 -1.41
N ALA A 168 -9.49 9.30 -0.41
CA ALA A 168 -8.41 10.15 0.05
C ALA A 168 -8.42 10.30 1.57
N ILE A 169 -7.24 10.64 2.12
CA ILE A 169 -7.05 11.04 3.51
C ILE A 169 -6.13 12.25 3.56
N LEU A 170 -6.46 13.23 4.39
CA LEU A 170 -5.67 14.43 4.62
C LEU A 170 -4.81 14.29 5.88
N ALA A 171 -3.71 15.03 5.94
CA ALA A 171 -2.81 15.03 7.09
C ALA A 171 -3.50 15.47 8.39
N GLU A 172 -4.40 16.46 8.30
CA GLU A 172 -5.19 16.97 9.41
C GLU A 172 -6.26 16.01 9.94
N ASP A 173 -6.68 15.03 9.13
CA ASP A 173 -7.65 14.00 9.53
C ASP A 173 -7.00 12.75 10.11
N PHE A 174 -5.70 12.62 9.92
CA PHE A 174 -4.97 11.45 10.40
C PHE A 174 -4.71 11.52 11.90
N GLY A 175 -5.41 10.69 12.66
CA GLY A 175 -5.24 10.56 14.12
C GLY A 175 -6.29 11.31 14.94
N LYS A 176 -7.35 11.77 14.28
CA LYS A 176 -8.60 12.20 14.96
C LYS A 176 -9.40 11.02 15.46
#